data_c54090925e2463d9abe1d5fd3c99c2dd
#
_entry.id   c54090925e2463d9abe1d5fd3c99c2dd
#
_cell.length_a   1.000
_cell.length_b   1.000
_cell.length_c   1.000
_cell.angle_alpha   90.00
_cell.angle_beta   90.00
_cell.angle_gamma   90.00
#
_symmetry.space_group_name_H-M   'P 1'
#
loop_
_entity.id
_entity.type
_entity.pdbx_description
1 polymer ?
#
loop_
_entity_poly.entity_id
_entity_poly.type
_entity_poly.pdbx_seq_one_letter_code
_entity_poly.pdbx_strand_id
1 'polypeptide(L)'
;MQITIIGAGAWGTALAIAASRQSPAHRVSLHARDAAQAEAMQRERCNARYLPGIDLPPSLAITSGPLDAMLQTAQPEDLFIIATPMAGLRSTLQALQGVSASVAWLCKGFEAGTGLMPHEVQAQVAPQLLAGALNGPSFAQEVARTQPTALVAASPHASVREALVKAFHGGALRVYANDDIVGVEVGGAVKNVLAIATGLCDGLQLGLNARAALITRGLAEITRLGVALGAKAETF
;
A
#
# COMPACT_ATOMS: atom_id res chain seq x y z
N MET A 1 13.28 -6.23 -12.63
CA MET A 1 11.92 -5.74 -12.82
C MET A 1 11.88 -4.23 -12.62
N GLN A 2 11.01 -3.54 -13.31
CA GLN A 2 10.71 -2.15 -13.04
C GLN A 2 9.58 -2.07 -12.00
N ILE A 3 9.72 -1.20 -11.01
CA ILE A 3 8.71 -0.96 -9.97
C ILE A 3 8.31 0.51 -10.08
N THR A 4 7.06 0.75 -10.43
CA THR A 4 6.51 2.11 -10.53
C THR A 4 5.54 2.37 -9.39
N ILE A 5 5.85 3.33 -8.53
CA ILE A 5 5.01 3.71 -7.41
C ILE A 5 4.28 5.00 -7.76
N ILE A 6 2.96 4.93 -7.88
CA ILE A 6 2.08 6.04 -8.27
C ILE A 6 1.52 6.70 -7.01
N GLY A 7 2.04 7.87 -6.68
CA GLY A 7 1.67 8.64 -5.50
C GLY A 7 2.87 8.92 -4.58
N ALA A 8 3.40 10.13 -4.65
CA ALA A 8 4.55 10.60 -3.86
C ALA A 8 4.11 11.20 -2.50
N GLY A 9 3.20 10.52 -1.80
CA GLY A 9 2.92 10.75 -0.38
C GLY A 9 3.98 10.10 0.52
N ALA A 10 3.82 10.22 1.84
CA ALA A 10 4.75 9.64 2.81
C ALA A 10 4.98 8.13 2.57
N TRP A 11 3.88 7.37 2.46
CA TRP A 11 3.95 5.91 2.34
C TRP A 11 4.50 5.46 0.98
N GLY A 12 4.06 6.07 -0.14
CA GLY A 12 4.63 5.76 -1.46
C GLY A 12 6.12 6.08 -1.53
N THR A 13 6.56 7.19 -0.94
CA THR A 13 7.98 7.55 -0.87
C THR A 13 8.78 6.54 -0.04
N ALA A 14 8.27 6.13 1.13
CA ALA A 14 8.96 5.16 1.98
C ALA A 14 9.13 3.80 1.29
N LEU A 15 8.10 3.31 0.59
CA LEU A 15 8.18 2.07 -0.18
C LEU A 15 9.12 2.18 -1.39
N ALA A 16 9.15 3.34 -2.07
CA ALA A 16 10.09 3.58 -3.15
C ALA A 16 11.54 3.51 -2.66
N ILE A 17 11.83 4.10 -1.50
CA ILE A 17 13.13 4.00 -0.84
C ILE A 17 13.46 2.54 -0.51
N ALA A 18 12.51 1.82 0.10
CA ALA A 18 12.70 0.42 0.49
C ALA A 18 12.99 -0.47 -0.72
N ALA A 19 12.18 -0.38 -1.78
CA ALA A 19 12.38 -1.13 -3.02
C ALA A 19 13.74 -0.83 -3.69
N SER A 20 14.15 0.45 -3.68
CA SER A 20 15.44 0.86 -4.26
C SER A 20 16.65 0.30 -3.50
N ARG A 21 16.49 0.03 -2.20
CA ARG A 21 17.55 -0.56 -1.35
C ARG A 21 17.54 -2.08 -1.39
N GLN A 22 16.41 -2.70 -1.76
CA GLN A 22 16.23 -4.16 -1.70
C GLN A 22 17.10 -4.89 -2.72
N SER A 23 17.19 -4.40 -3.94
CA SER A 23 18.00 -5.01 -4.98
C SER A 23 18.48 -3.97 -5.99
N PRO A 24 19.78 -3.92 -6.32
CA PRO A 24 20.30 -3.04 -7.36
C PRO A 24 19.77 -3.40 -8.76
N ALA A 25 19.20 -4.59 -8.95
CA ALA A 25 18.56 -4.99 -10.19
C ALA A 25 17.13 -4.42 -10.35
N HIS A 26 16.56 -3.82 -9.31
CA HIS A 26 15.27 -3.14 -9.42
C HIS A 26 15.47 -1.71 -9.96
N ARG A 27 14.70 -1.37 -11.00
CA ARG A 27 14.56 0.02 -11.45
C ARG A 27 13.30 0.58 -10.76
N VAL A 28 13.48 1.50 -9.83
CA VAL A 28 12.36 2.05 -9.05
C VAL A 28 12.08 3.48 -9.49
N SER A 29 10.83 3.77 -9.80
CA SER A 29 10.33 5.10 -10.08
C SER A 29 9.21 5.49 -9.12
N LEU A 30 9.27 6.71 -8.62
CA LEU A 30 8.23 7.33 -7.81
C LEU A 30 7.55 8.43 -8.62
N HIS A 31 6.27 8.23 -8.91
CA HIS A 31 5.49 9.13 -9.73
C HIS A 31 4.68 10.10 -8.85
N ALA A 32 4.97 11.38 -8.96
CA ALA A 32 4.23 12.45 -8.30
C ALA A 32 3.21 13.07 -9.26
N ARG A 33 1.99 13.28 -8.80
CA ARG A 33 0.95 13.99 -9.56
C ARG A 33 1.30 15.46 -9.81
N ASP A 34 1.96 16.10 -8.86
CA ASP A 34 2.38 17.49 -8.89
C ASP A 34 3.80 17.58 -9.45
N ALA A 35 3.95 18.25 -10.60
CA ALA A 35 5.24 18.43 -11.26
C ALA A 35 6.21 19.26 -10.40
N ALA A 36 5.73 20.30 -9.72
CA ALA A 36 6.59 21.12 -8.85
C ALA A 36 7.13 20.31 -7.67
N GLN A 37 6.31 19.40 -7.10
CA GLN A 37 6.78 18.45 -6.09
C GLN A 37 7.85 17.51 -6.66
N ALA A 38 7.65 16.98 -7.86
CA ALA A 38 8.62 16.09 -8.50
C ALA A 38 9.97 16.81 -8.74
N GLU A 39 9.94 18.01 -9.27
CA GLU A 39 11.14 18.84 -9.49
C GLU A 39 11.88 19.14 -8.19
N ALA A 40 11.16 19.53 -7.13
CA ALA A 40 11.76 19.73 -5.82
C ALA A 40 12.43 18.46 -5.28
N MET A 41 11.76 17.31 -5.38
CA MET A 41 12.30 16.03 -4.94
C MET A 41 13.51 15.59 -5.77
N GLN A 42 13.54 15.87 -7.07
CA GLN A 42 14.70 15.61 -7.95
C GLN A 42 15.91 16.46 -7.54
N ARG A 43 15.70 17.74 -7.31
CA ARG A 43 16.75 18.71 -6.96
C ARG A 43 17.29 18.48 -5.55
N GLU A 44 16.41 18.30 -4.58
CA GLU A 44 16.74 18.26 -3.15
C GLU A 44 17.02 16.84 -2.64
N ARG A 45 16.69 15.82 -3.45
CA ARG A 45 16.77 14.41 -3.07
C ARG A 45 16.10 14.12 -1.72
N CYS A 46 14.98 14.80 -1.44
CA CYS A 46 14.17 14.66 -0.24
C CYS A 46 12.71 14.94 -0.56
N ASN A 47 11.78 14.24 0.09
CA ASN A 47 10.37 14.59 0.07
C ASN A 47 10.02 15.44 1.31
N ALA A 48 10.45 16.68 1.31
CA ALA A 48 10.33 17.58 2.45
C ALA A 48 8.88 17.76 2.93
N ARG A 49 7.90 17.67 2.02
CA ARG A 49 6.47 17.86 2.33
C ARG A 49 5.86 16.68 3.10
N TYR A 50 6.18 15.44 2.72
CA TYR A 50 5.49 14.26 3.22
C TYR A 50 6.38 13.30 4.02
N LEU A 51 7.69 13.34 3.83
CA LEU A 51 8.65 12.48 4.52
C LEU A 51 9.94 13.26 4.82
N PRO A 52 9.86 14.34 5.63
CA PRO A 52 11.01 15.20 5.91
C PRO A 52 12.15 14.46 6.61
N GLY A 53 13.38 14.88 6.32
CA GLY A 53 14.58 14.36 6.95
C GLY A 53 14.98 12.95 6.53
N ILE A 54 14.46 12.48 5.39
CA ILE A 54 14.84 11.19 4.77
C ILE A 54 15.35 11.45 3.36
N ASP A 55 16.59 11.03 3.10
CA ASP A 55 17.21 11.17 1.78
C ASP A 55 16.69 10.10 0.82
N LEU A 56 16.41 10.52 -0.41
CA LEU A 56 16.03 9.62 -1.51
C LEU A 56 17.28 8.98 -2.11
N PRO A 57 17.32 7.65 -2.29
CA PRO A 57 18.43 6.96 -2.93
C PRO A 57 18.75 7.56 -4.30
N PRO A 58 20.04 7.73 -4.68
CA PRO A 58 20.41 8.27 -6.00
C PRO A 58 19.81 7.48 -7.17
N SER A 59 19.63 6.16 -7.00
CA SER A 59 19.02 5.27 -7.99
C SER A 59 17.50 5.43 -8.16
N LEU A 60 16.83 6.09 -7.22
CA LEU A 60 15.37 6.31 -7.29
C LEU A 60 15.06 7.39 -8.33
N ALA A 61 14.37 7.00 -9.41
CA ALA A 61 13.85 7.95 -10.39
C ALA A 61 12.60 8.64 -9.85
N ILE A 62 12.51 9.96 -10.04
CA ILE A 62 11.32 10.75 -9.71
C ILE A 62 10.68 11.19 -11.03
N THR A 63 9.39 10.99 -11.17
CA THR A 63 8.66 11.30 -12.40
C THR A 63 7.36 12.06 -12.10
N SER A 64 6.82 12.72 -13.12
CA SER A 64 5.52 13.40 -13.06
C SER A 64 4.90 13.44 -14.46
N GLY A 65 3.66 13.88 -14.56
CA GLY A 65 2.93 14.01 -15.82
C GLY A 65 1.99 12.82 -16.09
N PRO A 66 1.54 12.65 -17.35
CA PRO A 66 0.66 11.55 -17.73
C PRO A 66 1.33 10.18 -17.56
N LEU A 67 0.55 9.17 -17.17
CA LEU A 67 1.04 7.80 -16.98
C LEU A 67 1.28 7.06 -18.30
N ASP A 68 0.69 7.53 -19.39
CA ASP A 68 0.64 6.81 -20.68
C ASP A 68 2.00 6.34 -21.20
N ALA A 69 3.03 7.17 -21.06
CA ALA A 69 4.39 6.81 -21.49
C ALA A 69 4.96 5.61 -20.71
N MET A 70 4.62 5.49 -19.43
CA MET A 70 5.04 4.36 -18.59
C MET A 70 4.27 3.10 -18.94
N LEU A 71 2.98 3.23 -19.28
CA LEU A 71 2.11 2.11 -19.61
C LEU A 71 2.52 1.45 -20.93
N GLN A 72 2.90 2.25 -21.93
CA GLN A 72 3.32 1.74 -23.23
C GLN A 72 4.60 0.88 -23.19
N THR A 73 5.44 1.06 -22.18
CA THR A 73 6.71 0.33 -22.02
C THR A 73 6.65 -0.78 -20.97
N ALA A 74 5.49 -0.94 -20.30
CA ALA A 74 5.32 -1.92 -19.24
C ALA A 74 5.44 -3.36 -19.74
N GLN A 75 6.17 -4.19 -19.01
CA GLN A 75 6.37 -5.60 -19.29
C GLN A 75 5.61 -6.47 -18.27
N PRO A 76 5.27 -7.72 -18.57
CA PRO A 76 4.53 -8.60 -17.64
C PRO A 76 5.22 -8.81 -16.28
N GLU A 77 6.55 -8.73 -16.23
CA GLU A 77 7.36 -8.85 -15.01
C GLU A 77 7.44 -7.58 -14.18
N ASP A 78 6.89 -6.45 -14.65
CA ASP A 78 6.91 -5.18 -13.94
C ASP A 78 5.79 -5.10 -12.88
N LEU A 79 5.93 -4.14 -11.97
CA LEU A 79 5.02 -3.96 -10.84
C LEU A 79 4.63 -2.49 -10.70
N PHE A 80 3.32 -2.24 -10.73
CA PHE A 80 2.75 -0.93 -10.43
C PHE A 80 2.15 -0.93 -9.02
N ILE A 81 2.56 0.04 -8.20
CA ILE A 81 2.04 0.23 -6.84
C ILE A 81 1.22 1.53 -6.80
N ILE A 82 -0.07 1.41 -6.53
CA ILE A 82 -0.97 2.55 -6.36
C ILE A 82 -0.89 3.01 -4.90
N ALA A 83 -0.16 4.10 -4.67
CA ALA A 83 0.05 4.72 -3.36
C ALA A 83 -0.82 5.99 -3.17
N THR A 84 -1.90 6.11 -3.93
CA THR A 84 -2.88 7.18 -3.77
C THR A 84 -3.82 6.89 -2.58
N PRO A 85 -4.49 7.91 -2.02
CA PRO A 85 -5.65 7.67 -1.15
C PRO A 85 -6.75 6.91 -1.88
N MET A 86 -7.70 6.32 -1.14
CA MET A 86 -8.85 5.58 -1.72
C MET A 86 -9.60 6.39 -2.79
N ALA A 87 -9.76 7.69 -2.59
CA ALA A 87 -10.41 8.59 -3.55
C ALA A 87 -9.71 8.67 -4.92
N GLY A 88 -8.43 8.30 -5.01
CA GLY A 88 -7.68 8.25 -6.27
C GLY A 88 -7.59 6.86 -6.90
N LEU A 89 -8.07 5.81 -6.22
CA LEU A 89 -7.90 4.44 -6.68
C LEU A 89 -8.61 4.19 -8.01
N ARG A 90 -9.90 4.52 -8.11
CA ARG A 90 -10.73 4.26 -9.30
C ARG A 90 -10.11 4.86 -10.57
N SER A 91 -9.79 6.14 -10.53
CA SER A 91 -9.20 6.83 -11.68
C SER A 91 -7.82 6.29 -12.05
N THR A 92 -7.02 5.89 -11.06
CA THR A 92 -5.71 5.28 -11.32
C THR A 92 -5.86 3.89 -11.94
N LEU A 93 -6.80 3.05 -11.45
CA LEU A 93 -7.09 1.75 -12.06
C LEU A 93 -7.60 1.88 -13.50
N GLN A 94 -8.45 2.89 -13.77
CA GLN A 94 -8.91 3.21 -15.14
C GLN A 94 -7.73 3.58 -16.05
N ALA A 95 -6.79 4.39 -15.57
CA ALA A 95 -5.60 4.74 -16.33
C ALA A 95 -4.68 3.52 -16.59
N LEU A 96 -4.68 2.52 -15.69
CA LEU A 96 -3.89 1.29 -15.82
C LEU A 96 -4.58 0.20 -16.66
N GLN A 97 -5.76 0.44 -17.22
CA GLN A 97 -6.43 -0.54 -18.08
C GLN A 97 -5.52 -0.98 -19.24
N GLY A 98 -5.46 -2.29 -19.47
CA GLY A 98 -4.64 -2.87 -20.55
C GLY A 98 -3.17 -3.09 -20.21
N VAL A 99 -2.71 -2.73 -19.00
CA VAL A 99 -1.36 -3.07 -18.55
C VAL A 99 -1.27 -4.58 -18.31
N SER A 100 -0.21 -5.20 -18.83
CA SER A 100 0.09 -6.62 -18.63
C SER A 100 0.84 -6.92 -17.33
N ALA A 101 1.37 -5.88 -16.68
CA ALA A 101 2.13 -5.97 -15.43
C ALA A 101 1.22 -6.22 -14.22
N SER A 102 1.81 -6.69 -13.11
CA SER A 102 1.11 -6.80 -11.84
C SER A 102 0.82 -5.41 -11.24
N VAL A 103 -0.36 -5.27 -10.63
CA VAL A 103 -0.79 -4.02 -9.98
C VAL A 103 -1.09 -4.30 -8.51
N ALA A 104 -0.70 -3.41 -7.60
CA ALA A 104 -1.14 -3.50 -6.22
C ALA A 104 -1.44 -2.11 -5.64
N TRP A 105 -2.38 -2.04 -4.72
CA TRP A 105 -2.73 -0.80 -4.02
C TRP A 105 -2.35 -0.84 -2.56
N LEU A 106 -2.16 0.36 -2.01
CA LEU A 106 -1.81 0.59 -0.61
C LEU A 106 -2.94 1.27 0.17
N CYS A 107 -3.96 1.77 -0.53
CA CYS A 107 -5.08 2.48 0.09
C CYS A 107 -5.87 1.54 1.00
N LYS A 108 -6.53 2.13 1.96
CA LYS A 108 -7.32 1.44 2.99
C LYS A 108 -8.69 2.09 3.08
N GLY A 109 -9.67 1.28 3.49
CA GLY A 109 -11.03 1.76 3.67
C GLY A 109 -11.90 1.52 2.45
N PHE A 110 -13.04 2.18 2.45
CA PHE A 110 -14.09 2.03 1.45
C PHE A 110 -14.16 3.26 0.56
N GLU A 111 -14.60 3.08 -0.68
CA GLU A 111 -14.80 4.18 -1.60
C GLU A 111 -16.00 5.03 -1.16
N ALA A 112 -15.81 6.34 -1.07
CA ALA A 112 -16.87 7.27 -0.71
C ALA A 112 -18.01 7.24 -1.76
N GLY A 113 -19.23 7.21 -1.29
CA GLY A 113 -20.44 7.21 -2.13
C GLY A 113 -20.89 5.83 -2.61
N THR A 114 -19.98 4.87 -2.83
CA THR A 114 -20.32 3.51 -3.25
C THR A 114 -20.22 2.50 -2.10
N GLY A 115 -19.34 2.73 -1.13
CA GLY A 115 -19.05 1.79 -0.06
C GLY A 115 -18.21 0.59 -0.48
N LEU A 116 -17.69 0.57 -1.71
CA LEU A 116 -16.93 -0.55 -2.25
C LEU A 116 -15.52 -0.63 -1.65
N MET A 117 -15.05 -1.86 -1.44
CA MET A 117 -13.66 -2.14 -1.13
C MET A 117 -12.76 -2.00 -2.38
N PRO A 118 -11.45 -1.83 -2.23
CA PRO A 118 -10.54 -1.63 -3.36
C PRO A 118 -10.62 -2.73 -4.43
N HIS A 119 -10.69 -4.02 -4.04
CA HIS A 119 -10.82 -5.12 -5.00
C HIS A 119 -12.15 -5.09 -5.77
N GLU A 120 -13.25 -4.62 -5.14
CA GLU A 120 -14.54 -4.46 -5.82
C GLU A 120 -14.50 -3.30 -6.81
N VAL A 121 -13.81 -2.20 -6.47
CA VAL A 121 -13.56 -1.10 -7.42
C VAL A 121 -12.76 -1.61 -8.62
N GLN A 122 -11.71 -2.40 -8.38
CA GLN A 122 -10.90 -3.00 -9.44
C GLN A 122 -11.75 -3.90 -10.34
N ALA A 123 -12.59 -4.76 -9.76
CA ALA A 123 -13.48 -5.66 -10.53
C ALA A 123 -14.45 -4.88 -11.43
N GLN A 124 -14.89 -3.68 -11.01
CA GLN A 124 -15.77 -2.84 -11.83
C GLN A 124 -15.06 -2.14 -12.98
N VAL A 125 -13.86 -1.59 -12.76
CA VAL A 125 -13.24 -0.68 -13.73
C VAL A 125 -12.09 -1.29 -14.51
N ALA A 126 -11.46 -2.33 -14.00
CA ALA A 126 -10.30 -2.97 -14.62
C ALA A 126 -10.23 -4.47 -14.28
N PRO A 127 -11.28 -5.27 -14.56
CA PRO A 127 -11.38 -6.69 -14.16
C PRO A 127 -10.26 -7.56 -14.73
N GLN A 128 -9.64 -7.15 -15.83
CA GLN A 128 -8.56 -7.90 -16.50
C GLN A 128 -7.19 -7.73 -15.82
N LEU A 129 -7.02 -6.76 -14.91
CA LEU A 129 -5.74 -6.55 -14.25
C LEU A 129 -5.44 -7.66 -13.25
N LEU A 130 -4.23 -8.19 -13.30
CA LEU A 130 -3.69 -9.04 -12.25
C LEU A 130 -3.32 -8.14 -11.07
N ALA A 131 -4.19 -8.12 -10.05
CA ALA A 131 -4.10 -7.11 -9.02
C ALA A 131 -4.18 -7.67 -7.60
N GLY A 132 -3.74 -6.85 -6.63
CA GLY A 132 -3.74 -7.19 -5.22
C GLY A 132 -3.55 -5.99 -4.30
N ALA A 133 -3.43 -6.27 -3.01
CA ALA A 133 -3.19 -5.28 -1.97
C ALA A 133 -1.85 -5.54 -1.27
N LEU A 134 -1.15 -4.47 -0.88
CA LEU A 134 -0.02 -4.54 0.04
C LEU A 134 -0.37 -3.75 1.30
N ASN A 135 -0.61 -4.45 2.39
CA ASN A 135 -1.12 -3.87 3.62
C ASN A 135 -0.31 -4.34 4.84
N GLY A 136 -0.50 -3.70 5.97
CA GLY A 136 0.11 -4.09 7.24
C GLY A 136 0.20 -2.93 8.23
N PRO A 137 0.62 -3.21 9.47
CA PRO A 137 0.95 -2.20 10.47
C PRO A 137 2.28 -1.54 10.10
N SER A 138 2.22 -0.37 9.45
CA SER A 138 3.42 0.26 8.90
C SER A 138 3.32 1.78 8.94
N PHE A 139 4.33 2.40 9.52
CA PHE A 139 4.52 3.84 9.50
C PHE A 139 5.61 4.20 8.48
N ALA A 140 5.33 5.18 7.63
CA ALA A 140 6.23 5.57 6.54
C ALA A 140 7.64 5.93 7.03
N GLN A 141 7.74 6.67 8.12
CA GLN A 141 9.04 7.06 8.69
C GLN A 141 9.86 5.87 9.18
N GLU A 142 9.21 4.88 9.80
CA GLU A 142 9.87 3.67 10.31
C GLU A 142 10.44 2.84 9.17
N VAL A 143 9.64 2.61 8.13
CA VAL A 143 10.08 1.89 6.93
C VAL A 143 11.22 2.61 6.23
N ALA A 144 11.12 3.92 6.05
CA ALA A 144 12.18 4.72 5.42
C ALA A 144 13.50 4.72 6.21
N ARG A 145 13.41 4.60 7.55
CA ARG A 145 14.55 4.45 8.48
C ARG A 145 15.02 3.00 8.64
N THR A 146 14.48 2.08 7.85
CA THR A 146 14.85 0.65 7.89
C THR A 146 14.54 -0.02 9.24
N GLN A 147 13.48 0.41 9.92
CA GLN A 147 13.01 -0.25 11.13
C GLN A 147 12.20 -1.52 10.78
N PRO A 148 12.25 -2.57 11.64
CA PRO A 148 11.55 -3.81 11.38
C PRO A 148 10.04 -3.59 11.14
N THR A 149 9.54 -4.05 10.00
CA THR A 149 8.15 -3.87 9.60
C THR A 149 7.63 -5.13 8.90
N ALA A 150 6.40 -5.53 9.19
CA ALA A 150 5.72 -6.63 8.53
C ALA A 150 4.61 -6.09 7.62
N LEU A 151 4.54 -6.64 6.40
CA LEU A 151 3.50 -6.36 5.41
C LEU A 151 2.88 -7.67 4.93
N VAL A 152 1.67 -7.59 4.41
CA VAL A 152 0.97 -8.69 3.77
C VAL A 152 0.71 -8.35 2.31
N ALA A 153 1.18 -9.20 1.42
CA ALA A 153 0.89 -9.17 -0.01
C ALA A 153 -0.33 -10.05 -0.28
N ALA A 154 -1.49 -9.44 -0.50
CA ALA A 154 -2.74 -10.15 -0.67
C ALA A 154 -3.24 -10.09 -2.11
N SER A 155 -3.52 -11.25 -2.69
CA SER A 155 -4.12 -11.37 -4.03
C SER A 155 -4.61 -12.80 -4.25
N PRO A 156 -5.70 -13.02 -5.00
CA PRO A 156 -6.05 -14.35 -5.51
C PRO A 156 -5.00 -14.89 -6.48
N HIS A 157 -4.23 -14.01 -7.16
CA HIS A 157 -3.22 -14.37 -8.15
C HIS A 157 -1.84 -14.58 -7.50
N ALA A 158 -1.29 -15.79 -7.62
CA ALA A 158 0.03 -16.14 -7.07
C ALA A 158 1.14 -15.23 -7.64
N SER A 159 1.11 -14.93 -8.94
CA SER A 159 2.09 -14.06 -9.61
C SER A 159 2.19 -12.66 -8.99
N VAL A 160 1.05 -12.08 -8.58
CA VAL A 160 1.01 -10.78 -7.90
C VAL A 160 1.64 -10.86 -6.51
N ARG A 161 1.31 -11.90 -5.74
CA ARG A 161 1.91 -12.12 -4.41
C ARG A 161 3.42 -12.30 -4.50
N GLU A 162 3.88 -13.10 -5.46
CA GLU A 162 5.31 -13.34 -5.71
C GLU A 162 6.04 -12.07 -6.15
N ALA A 163 5.44 -11.26 -7.05
CA ALA A 163 6.01 -9.99 -7.46
C ALA A 163 6.17 -9.02 -6.28
N LEU A 164 5.17 -8.93 -5.39
CA LEU A 164 5.22 -8.10 -4.18
C LEU A 164 6.27 -8.59 -3.17
N VAL A 165 6.34 -9.89 -2.94
CA VAL A 165 7.38 -10.49 -2.09
C VAL A 165 8.77 -10.20 -2.67
N LYS A 166 8.97 -10.43 -3.96
CA LYS A 166 10.25 -10.17 -4.65
C LYS A 166 10.66 -8.69 -4.58
N ALA A 167 9.69 -7.78 -4.67
CA ALA A 167 9.94 -6.34 -4.64
C ALA A 167 10.34 -5.82 -3.26
N PHE A 168 9.75 -6.37 -2.19
CA PHE A 168 9.81 -5.72 -0.87
C PHE A 168 10.32 -6.61 0.27
N HIS A 169 10.35 -7.96 0.12
CA HIS A 169 10.80 -8.83 1.20
C HIS A 169 12.31 -8.86 1.32
N GLY A 170 12.83 -8.41 2.45
CA GLY A 170 14.25 -8.46 2.79
C GLY A 170 14.67 -7.30 3.69
N GLY A 171 15.91 -7.34 4.14
CA GLY A 171 16.39 -6.37 5.11
C GLY A 171 15.51 -6.33 6.36
N ALA A 172 14.94 -5.17 6.66
CA ALA A 172 14.02 -4.95 7.78
C ALA A 172 12.53 -5.18 7.41
N LEU A 173 12.19 -5.35 6.12
CA LEU A 173 10.82 -5.62 5.69
C LEU A 173 10.57 -7.13 5.60
N ARG A 174 9.50 -7.60 6.23
CA ARG A 174 8.96 -8.95 6.07
C ARG A 174 7.64 -8.87 5.32
N VAL A 175 7.55 -9.52 4.17
CA VAL A 175 6.33 -9.56 3.35
C VAL A 175 5.81 -10.99 3.34
N TYR A 176 4.58 -11.16 3.82
CA TYR A 176 3.89 -12.44 3.88
C TYR A 176 2.85 -12.50 2.75
N ALA A 177 2.85 -13.60 2.01
CA ALA A 177 1.84 -13.83 0.97
C ALA A 177 0.53 -14.35 1.60
N ASN A 178 -0.61 -13.81 1.14
CA ASN A 178 -1.94 -14.26 1.53
C ASN A 178 -2.86 -14.26 0.30
N ASP A 179 -3.71 -15.26 0.15
CA ASP A 179 -4.68 -15.34 -0.93
C ASP A 179 -6.04 -14.68 -0.59
N ASP A 180 -6.27 -14.32 0.69
CA ASP A 180 -7.46 -13.65 1.16
C ASP A 180 -7.32 -12.12 1.08
N ILE A 181 -7.61 -11.56 -0.10
CA ILE A 181 -7.58 -10.12 -0.31
C ILE A 181 -8.66 -9.41 0.53
N VAL A 182 -9.83 -10.02 0.70
CA VAL A 182 -10.95 -9.44 1.45
C VAL A 182 -10.56 -9.25 2.91
N GLY A 183 -10.02 -10.28 3.55
CA GLY A 183 -9.59 -10.21 4.95
C GLY A 183 -8.51 -9.18 5.18
N VAL A 184 -7.52 -9.10 4.30
CA VAL A 184 -6.44 -8.11 4.39
C VAL A 184 -6.94 -6.68 4.20
N GLU A 185 -7.89 -6.46 3.29
CA GLU A 185 -8.50 -5.14 3.09
C GLU A 185 -9.37 -4.72 4.27
N VAL A 186 -10.22 -5.61 4.78
CA VAL A 186 -11.08 -5.35 5.95
C VAL A 186 -10.22 -5.03 7.17
N GLY A 187 -9.21 -5.85 7.46
CA GLY A 187 -8.28 -5.58 8.54
C GLY A 187 -7.62 -4.21 8.41
N GLY A 188 -7.18 -3.85 7.20
CA GLY A 188 -6.61 -2.56 6.90
C GLY A 188 -7.58 -1.38 7.05
N ALA A 189 -8.85 -1.57 6.70
CA ALA A 189 -9.89 -0.54 6.77
C ALA A 189 -10.30 -0.23 8.22
N VAL A 190 -10.49 -1.27 9.03
CA VAL A 190 -11.08 -1.15 10.36
C VAL A 190 -10.05 -0.94 11.46
N LYS A 191 -8.77 -1.28 11.23
CA LYS A 191 -7.71 -1.12 12.25
C LYS A 191 -7.64 0.29 12.85
N ASN A 192 -7.91 1.32 12.05
CA ASN A 192 -7.84 2.71 12.53
C ASN A 192 -8.95 3.03 13.54
N VAL A 193 -10.13 2.43 13.40
CA VAL A 193 -11.22 2.58 14.37
C VAL A 193 -10.78 2.02 15.72
N LEU A 194 -10.19 0.82 15.72
CA LEU A 194 -9.69 0.21 16.96
C LEU A 194 -8.51 0.99 17.55
N ALA A 195 -7.60 1.49 16.70
CA ALA A 195 -6.47 2.32 17.14
C ALA A 195 -6.92 3.64 17.79
N ILE A 196 -7.94 4.30 17.23
CA ILE A 196 -8.53 5.51 17.82
C ILE A 196 -9.19 5.18 19.16
N ALA A 197 -9.97 4.11 19.21
CA ALA A 197 -10.66 3.68 20.43
C ALA A 197 -9.68 3.30 21.56
N THR A 198 -8.59 2.59 21.24
CA THR A 198 -7.55 2.27 22.22
C THR A 198 -6.79 3.52 22.68
N GLY A 199 -6.48 4.45 21.76
CA GLY A 199 -5.86 5.74 22.10
C GLY A 199 -6.75 6.59 23.01
N LEU A 200 -8.07 6.59 22.78
CA LEU A 200 -9.04 7.24 23.67
C LEU A 200 -9.08 6.59 25.06
N CYS A 201 -9.06 5.26 25.12
CA CYS A 201 -8.98 4.50 26.36
C CYS A 201 -7.74 4.88 27.18
N ASP A 202 -6.59 4.99 26.52
CA ASP A 202 -5.33 5.40 27.15
C ASP A 202 -5.39 6.88 27.61
N GLY A 203 -5.90 7.78 26.78
CA GLY A 203 -6.03 9.21 27.10
C GLY A 203 -6.99 9.49 28.26
N LEU A 204 -8.04 8.68 28.41
CA LEU A 204 -8.96 8.72 29.54
C LEU A 204 -8.45 7.96 30.79
N GLN A 205 -7.29 7.35 30.71
CA GLN A 205 -6.65 6.59 31.79
C GLN A 205 -7.56 5.46 32.36
N LEU A 206 -8.31 4.77 31.50
CA LEU A 206 -9.24 3.70 31.90
C LEU A 206 -8.53 2.42 32.34
N GLY A 207 -7.22 2.34 32.18
CA GLY A 207 -6.38 1.25 32.64
C GLY A 207 -6.26 0.08 31.66
N LEU A 208 -5.34 -0.85 31.99
CA LEU A 208 -4.96 -1.95 31.10
C LEU A 208 -6.07 -2.98 30.88
N ASN A 209 -6.92 -3.21 31.87
CA ASN A 209 -8.04 -4.15 31.75
C ASN A 209 -9.06 -3.66 30.70
N ALA A 210 -9.42 -2.38 30.74
CA ALA A 210 -10.32 -1.79 29.75
C ALA A 210 -9.71 -1.83 28.35
N ARG A 211 -8.43 -1.52 28.22
CA ARG A 211 -7.69 -1.60 26.97
C ARG A 211 -7.67 -3.02 26.41
N ALA A 212 -7.35 -4.02 27.22
CA ALA A 212 -7.33 -5.43 26.81
C ALA A 212 -8.72 -5.90 26.35
N ALA A 213 -9.77 -5.56 27.12
CA ALA A 213 -11.16 -5.89 26.77
C ALA A 213 -11.57 -5.23 25.44
N LEU A 214 -11.22 -3.97 25.22
CA LEU A 214 -11.49 -3.24 23.98
C LEU A 214 -10.79 -3.87 22.76
N ILE A 215 -9.52 -4.25 22.90
CA ILE A 215 -8.76 -4.92 21.83
C ILE A 215 -9.39 -6.27 21.51
N THR A 216 -9.65 -7.11 22.53
CA THR A 216 -10.26 -8.44 22.35
C THR A 216 -11.62 -8.34 21.65
N ARG A 217 -12.47 -7.42 22.11
CA ARG A 217 -13.78 -7.21 21.52
C ARG A 217 -13.66 -6.66 20.09
N GLY A 218 -12.77 -5.69 19.88
CA GLY A 218 -12.54 -5.09 18.56
C GLY A 218 -12.07 -6.11 17.53
N LEU A 219 -11.14 -7.00 17.88
CA LEU A 219 -10.71 -8.08 16.99
C LEU A 219 -11.85 -9.04 16.65
N ALA A 220 -12.68 -9.41 17.63
CA ALA A 220 -13.85 -10.27 17.38
C ALA A 220 -14.87 -9.62 16.43
N GLU A 221 -15.07 -8.31 16.52
CA GLU A 221 -15.98 -7.58 15.61
C GLU A 221 -15.38 -7.44 14.22
N ILE A 222 -14.06 -7.19 14.10
CA ILE A 222 -13.35 -7.16 12.82
C ILE A 222 -13.46 -8.51 12.11
N THR A 223 -13.24 -9.61 12.84
CA THR A 223 -13.39 -10.96 12.30
C THR A 223 -14.80 -11.23 11.80
N ARG A 224 -15.83 -10.87 12.59
CA ARG A 224 -17.23 -11.04 12.20
C ARG A 224 -17.59 -10.24 10.93
N LEU A 225 -17.17 -8.98 10.88
CA LEU A 225 -17.36 -8.14 9.70
C LEU A 225 -16.65 -8.74 8.48
N GLY A 226 -15.39 -9.14 8.64
CA GLY A 226 -14.61 -9.72 7.57
C GLY A 226 -15.25 -10.99 7.00
N VAL A 227 -15.64 -11.92 7.87
CA VAL A 227 -16.33 -13.15 7.43
C VAL A 227 -17.65 -12.86 6.73
N ALA A 228 -18.42 -11.88 7.23
CA ALA A 228 -19.66 -11.46 6.58
C ALA A 228 -19.44 -10.85 5.17
N LEU A 229 -18.25 -10.29 4.93
CA LEU A 229 -17.83 -9.75 3.63
C LEU A 229 -17.09 -10.78 2.75
N GLY A 230 -16.96 -12.03 3.21
CA GLY A 230 -16.36 -13.12 2.45
C GLY A 230 -14.88 -13.41 2.76
N ALA A 231 -14.32 -12.82 3.81
CA ALA A 231 -12.97 -13.12 4.28
C ALA A 231 -12.88 -14.48 4.99
N LYS A 232 -11.68 -15.02 5.04
CA LYS A 232 -11.34 -16.19 5.85
C LYS A 232 -11.13 -15.78 7.31
N ALA A 233 -11.70 -16.54 8.26
CA ALA A 233 -11.57 -16.22 9.68
C ALA A 233 -10.11 -16.23 10.18
N GLU A 234 -9.29 -17.10 9.63
CA GLU A 234 -7.87 -17.25 9.96
C GLU A 234 -6.97 -16.08 9.49
N THR A 235 -7.53 -15.14 8.74
CA THR A 235 -6.79 -13.93 8.30
C THR A 235 -6.67 -12.88 9.42
N PHE A 236 -7.50 -12.95 10.48
CA PHE A 236 -7.59 -11.96 11.55
C PHE A 236 -6.86 -12.34 12.84
#